data_4f269aa90998df06bb9c77f9e4cac2d3
#
_entry.id   4f269aa90998df06bb9c77f9e4cac2d3
#
_cell.length_a   1.000
_cell.length_b   1.000
_cell.length_c   1.000
_cell.angle_alpha   90.00
_cell.angle_beta   90.00
_cell.angle_gamma   90.00
#
_symmetry.space_group_name_H-M   'P 1'
#
loop_
_entity.id
_entity.type
_entity.pdbx_description
1 polymer ?
#
loop_
_entity_poly.entity_id
_entity_poly.type
_entity_poly.pdbx_seq_one_letter_code
_entity_poly.pdbx_strand_id
1 'polypeptide(L)'
;MDIVPSGERYRASTVAAFEAAVLVRCTGVCGGGGRARALGGSRARSLDGVLAEFNRGAAAERLAELLTAAGRTASVHRYTAGNRHRYEIFRVFGDPGAGQFLDRAWAQGYTDLCAVPTEPRSTRQVRHSRRLAEAAWRGVLMVSGPARSGSPGLRVADLDTATVLIRAGRMMALPVRMSTRPGGQLLLVMPAVAAA
;
A
#
# COMPACT_ATOMS: atom_id res chain seq x y z
N MET A 1 15.97 -10.32 28.61
CA MET A 1 15.41 -9.02 28.15
C MET A 1 16.31 -8.54 27.04
N ASP A 2 16.00 -8.94 25.78
CA ASP A 2 16.86 -8.67 24.63
C ASP A 2 16.75 -7.20 24.22
N ILE A 3 17.84 -6.47 24.39
CA ILE A 3 17.97 -5.06 23.98
C ILE A 3 18.15 -5.05 22.47
N VAL A 4 17.04 -4.88 21.74
CA VAL A 4 17.10 -4.65 20.29
C VAL A 4 17.83 -3.33 20.03
N PRO A 5 18.93 -3.33 19.24
CA PRO A 5 19.71 -2.12 19.00
C PRO A 5 18.84 -1.03 18.34
N SER A 6 19.04 0.22 18.78
CA SER A 6 18.21 1.38 18.38
C SER A 6 18.05 1.54 16.86
N GLY A 7 19.07 1.15 16.07
CA GLY A 7 19.03 1.18 14.62
C GLY A 7 18.10 0.15 13.97
N GLU A 8 17.76 -0.95 14.64
CA GLU A 8 16.81 -1.94 14.14
C GLU A 8 15.36 -1.52 14.41
N ARG A 9 15.10 -0.91 15.56
CA ARG A 9 13.76 -0.33 15.89
C ARG A 9 13.39 0.78 14.92
N TYR A 10 14.33 1.67 14.59
CA TYR A 10 14.10 2.75 13.61
C TYR A 10 13.73 2.19 12.23
N ARG A 11 14.39 1.13 11.79
CA ARG A 11 14.11 0.50 10.48
C ARG A 11 12.84 -0.31 10.44
N ALA A 12 12.49 -0.99 11.52
CA ALA A 12 11.20 -1.67 11.62
C ALA A 12 10.06 -0.65 11.54
N SER A 13 10.20 0.51 12.16
CA SER A 13 9.28 1.63 12.07
C SER A 13 9.17 2.18 10.64
N THR A 14 10.28 2.30 9.90
CA THR A 14 10.27 2.79 8.51
C THR A 14 9.54 1.82 7.56
N VAL A 15 9.74 0.51 7.72
CA VAL A 15 9.06 -0.51 6.90
C VAL A 15 7.55 -0.52 7.19
N ALA A 16 7.16 -0.43 8.46
CA ALA A 16 5.76 -0.36 8.85
C ALA A 16 5.07 0.92 8.33
N ALA A 17 5.75 2.05 8.43
CA ALA A 17 5.28 3.33 7.88
C ALA A 17 5.10 3.27 6.35
N PHE A 18 6.02 2.62 5.65
CA PHE A 18 5.92 2.43 4.22
C PHE A 18 4.76 1.49 3.84
N GLU A 19 4.54 0.39 4.58
CA GLU A 19 3.38 -0.48 4.41
C GLU A 19 2.07 0.31 4.54
N ALA A 20 1.96 1.17 5.55
CA ALA A 20 0.80 2.04 5.76
C ALA A 20 0.59 3.00 4.57
N ALA A 21 1.67 3.60 4.04
CA ALA A 21 1.60 4.48 2.88
C ALA A 21 1.16 3.74 1.60
N VAL A 22 1.62 2.51 1.40
CA VAL A 22 1.18 1.65 0.29
C VAL A 22 -0.30 1.30 0.41
N LEU A 23 -0.78 0.93 1.61
CA LEU A 23 -2.20 0.66 1.85
C LEU A 23 -3.05 1.86 1.41
N VAL A 24 -2.70 3.08 1.82
CA VAL A 24 -3.45 4.29 1.45
C VAL A 24 -3.42 4.54 -0.06
N ARG A 25 -2.29 4.36 -0.73
CA ARG A 25 -2.19 4.57 -2.18
C ARG A 25 -2.94 3.53 -3.00
N CYS A 26 -3.10 2.32 -2.47
CA CYS A 26 -3.82 1.24 -3.15
C CYS A 26 -5.35 1.28 -2.93
N THR A 27 -5.87 2.11 -2.03
CA THR A 27 -7.32 2.14 -1.73
C THR A 27 -8.20 2.59 -2.90
N GLY A 28 -7.69 3.44 -3.79
CA GLY A 28 -8.43 3.91 -4.97
C GLY A 28 -8.59 2.88 -6.08
N VAL A 29 -8.01 1.69 -5.95
CA VAL A 29 -7.74 0.77 -7.06
C VAL A 29 -8.58 -0.50 -7.02
N CYS A 30 -9.02 -0.93 -5.86
CA CYS A 30 -9.55 -2.27 -5.67
C CYS A 30 -11.08 -2.36 -5.56
N GLY A 31 -11.81 -1.34 -5.98
CA GLY A 31 -13.27 -1.33 -6.00
C GLY A 31 -13.82 -1.83 -7.35
N GLY A 32 -14.10 -3.13 -7.48
CA GLY A 32 -14.99 -3.60 -8.54
C GLY A 32 -16.38 -3.00 -8.35
N GLY A 33 -16.80 -2.08 -9.24
CA GLY A 33 -18.18 -1.66 -9.39
C GLY A 33 -18.66 -0.42 -8.63
N GLY A 34 -17.88 0.15 -7.72
CA GLY A 34 -18.21 1.41 -7.08
C GLY A 34 -17.13 2.45 -7.39
N ARG A 35 -17.54 3.68 -7.68
CA ARG A 35 -16.64 4.83 -7.81
C ARG A 35 -15.97 5.13 -6.45
N ALA A 36 -15.07 4.27 -5.99
CA ALA A 36 -14.12 4.67 -4.98
C ALA A 36 -13.26 5.76 -5.63
N ARG A 37 -13.56 7.01 -5.34
CA ARG A 37 -12.72 8.15 -5.68
C ARG A 37 -11.37 7.87 -5.02
N ALA A 38 -10.36 7.60 -5.82
CA ALA A 38 -9.00 7.67 -5.37
C ALA A 38 -8.79 9.07 -4.77
N LEU A 39 -8.73 9.16 -3.46
CA LEU A 39 -8.29 10.36 -2.75
C LEU A 39 -6.78 10.56 -2.90
N GLY A 40 -6.21 9.97 -3.94
CA GLY A 40 -4.81 10.03 -4.33
C GLY A 40 -4.38 11.33 -5.01
N GLY A 41 -5.00 12.43 -4.67
CA GLY A 41 -4.52 13.76 -5.00
C GLY A 41 -4.34 14.55 -3.72
N SER A 42 -3.24 15.24 -3.59
CA SER A 42 -2.84 16.08 -2.46
C SER A 42 -3.90 17.09 -1.96
N ARG A 43 -5.01 17.26 -2.68
CA ARG A 43 -6.08 18.21 -2.37
C ARG A 43 -7.31 17.61 -1.67
N ALA A 44 -7.53 16.28 -1.67
CA ALA A 44 -8.73 15.68 -1.08
C ALA A 44 -8.57 15.28 0.40
N ARG A 45 -7.38 15.38 0.96
CA ARG A 45 -7.06 14.97 2.34
C ARG A 45 -7.53 15.95 3.42
N SER A 46 -8.14 17.05 3.05
CA SER A 46 -8.31 18.17 3.97
C SER A 46 -9.66 18.26 4.65
N LEU A 47 -10.64 17.46 4.27
CA LEU A 47 -12.00 17.83 4.69
C LEU A 47 -12.50 17.16 5.96
N ASP A 48 -11.99 16.02 6.44
CA ASP A 48 -12.52 15.40 7.68
C ASP A 48 -11.56 14.42 8.39
N GLY A 49 -10.25 14.53 8.21
CA GLY A 49 -9.31 13.59 8.85
C GLY A 49 -9.35 12.18 8.26
N VAL A 50 -10.09 11.94 7.18
CA VAL A 50 -10.13 10.64 6.50
C VAL A 50 -8.85 10.43 5.71
N LEU A 51 -8.09 9.39 6.07
CA LEU A 51 -6.87 8.99 5.39
C LEU A 51 -7.13 8.04 4.22
N ALA A 52 -8.07 7.12 4.39
CA ALA A 52 -8.37 6.10 3.40
C ALA A 52 -9.78 5.51 3.59
N GLU A 53 -10.33 4.99 2.50
CA GLU A 53 -11.54 4.17 2.50
C GLU A 53 -11.24 2.77 1.96
N PHE A 54 -11.69 1.74 2.65
CA PHE A 54 -11.53 0.35 2.27
C PHE A 54 -12.89 -0.34 2.19
N ASN A 55 -13.00 -1.31 1.30
CA ASN A 55 -14.12 -2.27 1.28
C ASN A 55 -13.81 -3.54 2.08
N ARG A 56 -12.71 -3.55 2.83
CA ARG A 56 -12.24 -4.67 3.66
C ARG A 56 -11.81 -4.17 5.02
N GLY A 57 -12.47 -4.68 6.08
CA GLY A 57 -12.16 -4.31 7.46
C GLY A 57 -10.71 -4.60 7.82
N ALA A 58 -10.19 -5.77 7.46
CA ALA A 58 -8.81 -6.17 7.76
C ALA A 58 -7.74 -5.18 7.21
N ALA A 59 -7.97 -4.58 6.04
CA ALA A 59 -7.04 -3.58 5.50
C ALA A 59 -7.12 -2.26 6.27
N ALA A 60 -8.32 -1.85 6.69
CA ALA A 60 -8.53 -0.65 7.51
C ALA A 60 -7.92 -0.81 8.91
N GLU A 61 -8.18 -1.95 9.56
CA GLU A 61 -7.60 -2.29 10.87
C GLU A 61 -6.08 -2.33 10.80
N ARG A 62 -5.52 -2.96 9.76
CA ARG A 62 -4.08 -2.99 9.55
C ARG A 62 -3.47 -1.60 9.40
N LEU A 63 -4.10 -0.70 8.65
CA LEU A 63 -3.64 0.69 8.55
C LEU A 63 -3.65 1.38 9.91
N ALA A 64 -4.72 1.22 10.69
CA ALA A 64 -4.83 1.81 12.02
C ALA A 64 -3.76 1.26 12.99
N GLU A 65 -3.50 -0.07 12.97
CA GLU A 65 -2.43 -0.69 13.75
C GLU A 65 -1.05 -0.12 13.41
N LEU A 66 -0.74 0.00 12.11
CA LEU A 66 0.54 0.52 11.64
C LEU A 66 0.75 1.98 12.05
N LEU A 67 -0.29 2.79 11.98
CA LEU A 67 -0.27 4.18 12.43
C LEU A 67 -0.07 4.27 13.96
N THR A 68 -0.81 3.47 14.72
CA THR A 68 -0.68 3.42 16.19
C THR A 68 0.71 2.96 16.61
N ALA A 69 1.26 1.94 15.96
CA ALA A 69 2.64 1.48 16.20
C ALA A 69 3.70 2.55 15.85
N ALA A 70 3.37 3.47 14.96
CA ALA A 70 4.20 4.64 14.63
C ALA A 70 3.96 5.84 15.56
N GLY A 71 3.19 5.69 16.64
CA GLY A 71 2.85 6.75 17.58
C GLY A 71 1.85 7.78 17.05
N ARG A 72 1.03 7.40 16.06
CA ARG A 72 -0.03 8.24 15.48
C ARG A 72 -1.39 7.78 15.97
N THR A 73 -2.32 8.71 16.15
CA THR A 73 -3.71 8.35 16.49
C THR A 73 -4.45 7.97 15.21
N ALA A 74 -5.12 6.82 15.24
CA ALA A 74 -5.96 6.36 14.15
C ALA A 74 -7.20 5.65 14.68
N SER A 75 -8.34 5.79 13.97
CA SER A 75 -9.58 5.09 14.27
C SER A 75 -10.21 4.55 12.99
N VAL A 76 -10.93 3.44 13.11
CA VAL A 76 -11.65 2.80 12.00
C VAL A 76 -13.14 2.95 12.24
N HIS A 77 -13.84 3.49 11.25
CA HIS A 77 -15.31 3.61 11.30
C HIS A 77 -15.92 2.81 10.14
N ARG A 78 -16.93 2.04 10.46
CA ARG A 78 -17.68 1.22 9.52
C ARG A 78 -18.94 1.94 9.07
N TYR A 79 -19.18 1.98 7.78
CA TYR A 79 -20.37 2.56 7.16
C TYR A 79 -21.01 1.55 6.22
N THR A 80 -22.31 1.60 6.10
CA THR A 80 -23.06 0.86 5.08
C THR A 80 -23.41 1.82 3.94
N ALA A 81 -23.05 1.48 2.73
CA ALA A 81 -23.32 2.25 1.53
C ALA A 81 -24.11 1.44 0.50
N GLY A 82 -24.70 2.12 -0.49
CA GLY A 82 -25.47 1.54 -1.58
C GLY A 82 -26.96 1.43 -1.29
N ASN A 83 -27.79 1.78 -2.30
CA ASN A 83 -29.25 1.76 -2.18
C ASN A 83 -29.85 0.39 -2.55
N ARG A 84 -29.40 -0.21 -3.67
CA ARG A 84 -29.90 -1.51 -4.16
C ARG A 84 -29.09 -2.69 -3.64
N HIS A 85 -27.77 -2.54 -3.56
CA HIS A 85 -26.83 -3.53 -3.01
C HIS A 85 -26.06 -2.86 -1.89
N ARG A 86 -26.40 -3.23 -0.67
CA ARG A 86 -25.67 -2.73 0.52
C ARG A 86 -24.30 -3.36 0.58
N TYR A 87 -23.27 -2.54 0.79
CA TYR A 87 -21.89 -2.96 0.99
C TYR A 87 -21.26 -2.14 2.10
N GLU A 88 -20.26 -2.70 2.72
CA GLU A 88 -19.55 -2.06 3.82
C GLU A 88 -18.36 -1.26 3.31
N ILE A 89 -18.17 -0.10 3.91
CA ILE A 89 -17.02 0.78 3.72
C ILE A 89 -16.40 1.00 5.08
N PHE A 90 -15.10 0.87 5.15
CA PHE A 90 -14.31 1.13 6.35
C PHE A 90 -13.45 2.37 6.11
N ARG A 91 -13.70 3.43 6.86
CA ARG A 91 -12.92 4.68 6.82
C ARG A 91 -11.92 4.69 7.94
N VAL A 92 -10.68 5.01 7.60
CA VAL A 92 -9.62 5.22 8.58
C VAL A 92 -9.42 6.71 8.73
N PHE A 93 -9.59 7.19 9.95
CA PHE A 93 -9.31 8.56 10.35
C PHE A 93 -7.96 8.61 11.06
N GLY A 94 -7.23 9.69 10.87
CA GLY A 94 -5.96 9.91 11.54
C GLY A 94 -5.84 11.32 12.11
N ASP A 95 -4.84 11.52 12.97
CA ASP A 95 -4.50 12.85 13.44
C ASP A 95 -4.04 13.78 12.29
N PRO A 96 -4.06 15.12 12.47
CA PRO A 96 -3.76 16.07 11.41
C PRO A 96 -2.39 15.90 10.74
N GLY A 97 -1.44 15.26 11.42
CA GLY A 97 -0.09 15.00 10.89
C GLY A 97 0.06 13.62 10.21
N ALA A 98 -0.94 12.74 10.29
CA ALA A 98 -0.85 11.38 9.76
C ALA A 98 -0.68 11.37 8.24
N GLY A 99 -1.35 12.26 7.51
CA GLY A 99 -1.20 12.39 6.07
C GLY A 99 0.24 12.73 5.65
N GLN A 100 0.84 13.74 6.28
CA GLN A 100 2.24 14.11 6.04
C GLN A 100 3.22 12.99 6.40
N PHE A 101 2.94 12.28 7.49
CA PHE A 101 3.73 11.11 7.89
C PHE A 101 3.74 10.05 6.79
N LEU A 102 2.57 9.72 6.25
CA LEU A 102 2.43 8.74 5.16
C LEU A 102 3.12 9.20 3.87
N ASP A 103 3.04 10.48 3.53
CA ASP A 103 3.73 11.02 2.35
C ASP A 103 5.26 10.93 2.48
N ARG A 104 5.81 11.22 3.64
CA ARG A 104 7.24 11.07 3.90
C ARG A 104 7.66 9.60 3.87
N ALA A 105 6.86 8.72 4.48
CA ALA A 105 7.13 7.28 4.46
C ALA A 105 7.10 6.72 3.03
N TRP A 106 6.16 7.17 2.20
CA TRP A 106 6.11 6.84 0.79
C TRP A 106 7.35 7.32 0.04
N ALA A 107 7.70 8.60 0.15
CA ALA A 107 8.84 9.19 -0.55
C ALA A 107 10.15 8.49 -0.19
N GLN A 108 10.36 8.17 1.09
CA GLN A 108 11.53 7.44 1.55
C GLN A 108 11.55 6.02 0.97
N GLY A 109 10.46 5.27 1.09
CA GLY A 109 10.38 3.89 0.58
C GLY A 109 10.50 3.83 -0.94
N TYR A 110 9.94 4.80 -1.67
CA TYR A 110 10.12 4.95 -3.12
C TYR A 110 11.60 5.12 -3.47
N THR A 111 12.29 6.03 -2.79
CA THR A 111 13.73 6.26 -3.00
C THR A 111 14.54 5.00 -2.71
N ASP A 112 14.29 4.33 -1.58
CA ASP A 112 15.04 3.14 -1.16
C ASP A 112 14.83 1.94 -2.11
N LEU A 113 13.67 1.84 -2.75
CA LEU A 113 13.36 0.77 -3.71
C LEU A 113 13.76 1.11 -5.14
N CYS A 114 13.52 2.34 -5.58
CA CYS A 114 13.54 2.71 -6.99
C CYS A 114 14.80 3.49 -7.41
N ALA A 115 15.53 4.11 -6.47
CA ALA A 115 16.78 4.80 -6.81
C ALA A 115 17.82 3.82 -7.41
N VAL A 116 18.45 4.29 -8.47
CA VAL A 116 19.58 3.57 -9.07
C VAL A 116 20.78 3.73 -8.12
N PRO A 117 21.35 2.64 -7.59
CA PRO A 117 22.49 2.77 -6.71
C PRO A 117 23.72 3.24 -7.51
N THR A 118 24.37 4.27 -7.01
CA THR A 118 25.66 4.75 -7.55
C THR A 118 26.84 3.87 -7.10
N GLU A 119 26.63 3.12 -6.01
CA GLU A 119 27.60 2.19 -5.44
C GLU A 119 26.98 0.82 -5.17
N PRO A 120 27.79 -0.25 -5.06
CA PRO A 120 27.29 -1.57 -4.68
C PRO A 120 26.56 -1.52 -3.34
N ARG A 121 25.33 -2.04 -3.31
CA ARG A 121 24.54 -2.06 -2.09
C ARG A 121 25.15 -2.99 -1.04
N SER A 122 25.29 -2.50 0.19
CA SER A 122 25.68 -3.33 1.32
C SER A 122 24.61 -4.40 1.59
N THR A 123 25.00 -5.53 2.21
CA THR A 123 24.08 -6.61 2.61
C THR A 123 22.91 -6.07 3.47
N ARG A 124 23.20 -5.04 4.28
CA ARG A 124 22.18 -4.39 5.12
C ARG A 124 21.15 -3.62 4.30
N GLN A 125 21.58 -2.92 3.24
CA GLN A 125 20.70 -2.21 2.31
C GLN A 125 19.85 -3.20 1.50
N VAL A 126 20.43 -4.28 1.04
CA VAL A 126 19.68 -5.34 0.32
C VAL A 126 18.59 -5.94 1.19
N ARG A 127 18.90 -6.28 2.44
CA ARG A 127 17.89 -6.78 3.39
C ARG A 127 16.78 -5.76 3.66
N HIS A 128 17.14 -4.49 3.82
CA HIS A 128 16.15 -3.42 4.03
C HIS A 128 15.23 -3.27 2.83
N SER A 129 15.77 -3.16 1.61
CA SER A 129 14.98 -3.07 0.39
C SER A 129 14.06 -4.29 0.21
N ARG A 130 14.52 -5.50 0.57
CA ARG A 130 13.68 -6.71 0.53
C ARG A 130 12.51 -6.62 1.51
N ARG A 131 12.72 -6.15 2.74
CA ARG A 131 11.64 -5.91 3.72
C ARG A 131 10.62 -4.88 3.24
N LEU A 132 11.08 -3.81 2.58
CA LEU A 132 10.20 -2.82 1.94
C LEU A 132 9.39 -3.46 0.80
N ALA A 133 10.01 -4.30 -0.02
CA ALA A 133 9.33 -5.02 -1.09
C ALA A 133 8.23 -5.95 -0.54
N GLU A 134 8.53 -6.70 0.51
CA GLU A 134 7.56 -7.56 1.21
C GLU A 134 6.40 -6.76 1.81
N ALA A 135 6.69 -5.60 2.43
CA ALA A 135 5.69 -4.70 2.99
C ALA A 135 4.77 -4.11 1.89
N ALA A 136 5.33 -3.70 0.75
CA ALA A 136 4.56 -3.20 -0.38
C ALA A 136 3.56 -4.26 -0.89
N TRP A 137 4.01 -5.48 -1.11
CA TRP A 137 3.15 -6.56 -1.60
C TRP A 137 2.13 -7.01 -0.55
N ARG A 138 2.47 -7.01 0.75
CA ARG A 138 1.51 -7.29 1.82
C ARG A 138 0.38 -6.27 1.80
N GLY A 139 0.70 -4.98 1.75
CA GLY A 139 -0.30 -3.91 1.68
C GLY A 139 -1.22 -4.07 0.48
N VAL A 140 -0.66 -4.32 -0.70
CA VAL A 140 -1.43 -4.55 -1.93
C VAL A 140 -2.38 -5.74 -1.82
N LEU A 141 -1.89 -6.89 -1.36
CA LEU A 141 -2.69 -8.11 -1.25
C LEU A 141 -3.84 -7.96 -0.26
N MET A 142 -3.65 -7.21 0.82
CA MET A 142 -4.72 -6.92 1.77
C MET A 142 -5.85 -6.08 1.16
N VAL A 143 -5.51 -5.11 0.31
CA VAL A 143 -6.49 -4.27 -0.37
C VAL A 143 -7.15 -5.01 -1.54
N SER A 144 -6.38 -5.73 -2.36
CA SER A 144 -6.87 -6.42 -3.57
C SER A 144 -7.81 -7.58 -3.27
N GLY A 145 -7.56 -8.28 -2.17
CA GLY A 145 -8.29 -9.50 -1.80
C GLY A 145 -8.00 -10.71 -2.68
N PRO A 146 -8.70 -11.83 -2.45
CA PRO A 146 -8.52 -13.04 -3.25
C PRO A 146 -8.92 -12.76 -4.70
N ALA A 147 -8.12 -13.30 -5.64
CA ALA A 147 -8.42 -13.22 -7.06
C ALA A 147 -9.76 -13.90 -7.36
N ARG A 148 -10.70 -13.15 -7.91
CA ARG A 148 -11.90 -13.73 -8.51
C ARG A 148 -11.50 -14.25 -9.89
N SER A 149 -11.76 -15.51 -10.19
CA SER A 149 -11.53 -16.27 -11.42
C SER A 149 -10.77 -15.52 -12.54
N GLY A 150 -9.54 -15.94 -12.81
CA GLY A 150 -8.67 -15.36 -13.84
C GLY A 150 -7.32 -14.89 -13.28
N SER A 151 -6.45 -14.40 -14.14
CA SER A 151 -5.16 -13.84 -13.71
C SER A 151 -5.40 -12.64 -12.77
N PRO A 152 -4.85 -12.65 -11.56
CA PRO A 152 -5.04 -11.56 -10.62
C PRO A 152 -4.43 -10.27 -11.20
N GLY A 153 -5.30 -9.36 -11.56
CA GLY A 153 -4.91 -8.04 -12.05
C GLY A 153 -5.17 -6.99 -10.98
N LEU A 154 -4.14 -6.28 -10.57
CA LEU A 154 -4.23 -5.16 -9.67
C LEU A 154 -4.29 -3.86 -10.47
N ARG A 155 -5.35 -3.09 -10.32
CA ARG A 155 -5.42 -1.74 -10.86
C ARG A 155 -4.58 -0.81 -10.00
N VAL A 156 -3.79 0.04 -10.62
CA VAL A 156 -2.91 1.00 -9.94
C VAL A 156 -3.29 2.41 -10.35
N ALA A 157 -3.34 3.31 -9.38
CA ALA A 157 -3.82 4.67 -9.61
C ALA A 157 -2.82 5.53 -10.38
N ASP A 158 -1.53 5.31 -10.16
CA ASP A 158 -0.44 6.13 -10.69
C ASP A 158 0.79 5.30 -11.05
N LEU A 159 1.67 5.90 -11.86
CA LEU A 159 2.88 5.26 -12.36
C LEU A 159 3.91 5.00 -11.24
N ASP A 160 3.97 5.86 -10.24
CA ASP A 160 4.91 5.72 -9.13
C ASP A 160 4.58 4.47 -8.31
N THR A 161 3.30 4.27 -8.01
CA THR A 161 2.82 3.06 -7.33
C THR A 161 3.09 1.81 -8.18
N ALA A 162 2.85 1.87 -9.50
CA ALA A 162 3.17 0.77 -10.41
C ALA A 162 4.68 0.45 -10.39
N THR A 163 5.53 1.48 -10.45
CA THR A 163 6.98 1.33 -10.44
C THR A 163 7.49 0.66 -9.17
N VAL A 164 7.01 1.11 -8.02
CA VAL A 164 7.32 0.49 -6.71
C VAL A 164 6.94 -0.98 -6.69
N LEU A 165 5.73 -1.32 -7.12
CA LEU A 165 5.23 -2.70 -7.06
C LEU A 165 5.95 -3.62 -8.04
N ILE A 166 6.30 -3.14 -9.25
CA ILE A 166 7.09 -3.91 -10.20
C ILE A 166 8.49 -4.15 -9.65
N ARG A 167 9.12 -3.11 -9.08
CA ARG A 167 10.46 -3.24 -8.50
C ARG A 167 10.46 -4.20 -7.32
N ALA A 168 9.50 -4.05 -6.42
CA ALA A 168 9.30 -4.93 -5.29
C ALA A 168 9.03 -6.38 -5.74
N GLY A 169 8.20 -6.57 -6.77
CA GLY A 169 7.93 -7.88 -7.34
C GLY A 169 9.19 -8.55 -7.88
N ARG A 170 10.01 -7.82 -8.63
CA ARG A 170 11.30 -8.33 -9.14
C ARG A 170 12.24 -8.77 -8.01
N MET A 171 12.29 -8.01 -6.90
CA MET A 171 13.12 -8.37 -5.74
C MET A 171 12.65 -9.64 -5.04
N MET A 172 11.36 -9.96 -5.17
CA MET A 172 10.74 -11.17 -4.60
C MET A 172 10.62 -12.31 -5.63
N ALA A 173 11.21 -12.15 -6.80
CA ALA A 173 11.07 -13.08 -7.93
C ALA A 173 9.62 -13.33 -8.37
N LEU A 174 8.72 -12.35 -8.14
CA LEU A 174 7.34 -12.41 -8.61
C LEU A 174 7.28 -12.00 -10.09
N PRO A 175 6.60 -12.75 -10.96
CA PRO A 175 6.48 -12.46 -12.38
C PRO A 175 5.43 -11.35 -12.64
N VAL A 176 5.68 -10.13 -12.17
CA VAL A 176 4.75 -9.01 -12.31
C VAL A 176 4.97 -8.30 -13.65
N ARG A 177 3.89 -8.09 -14.39
CA ARG A 177 3.90 -7.31 -15.63
C ARG A 177 2.91 -6.16 -15.55
N MET A 178 3.25 -5.05 -16.17
CA MET A 178 2.34 -3.91 -16.33
C MET A 178 1.65 -4.01 -17.69
N SER A 179 0.36 -3.75 -17.70
CA SER A 179 -0.46 -3.60 -18.90
C SER A 179 -1.27 -2.33 -18.78
N THR A 180 -1.47 -1.63 -19.90
CA THR A 180 -2.33 -0.45 -19.95
C THR A 180 -3.65 -0.86 -20.60
N ARG A 181 -4.77 -0.57 -19.96
CA ARG A 181 -6.11 -0.77 -20.53
C ARG A 181 -6.59 0.49 -21.28
N PRO A 182 -7.58 0.34 -22.18
CA PRO A 182 -8.27 1.49 -22.75
C PRO A 182 -8.73 2.46 -21.66
N GLY A 183 -8.52 3.77 -21.85
CA GLY A 183 -8.76 4.79 -20.81
C GLY A 183 -7.58 5.07 -19.89
N GLY A 184 -6.38 4.59 -20.21
CA GLY A 184 -5.14 4.91 -19.47
C GLY A 184 -4.99 4.23 -18.11
N GLN A 185 -5.84 3.25 -17.78
CA GLN A 185 -5.76 2.52 -16.51
C GLN A 185 -4.55 1.59 -16.49
N LEU A 186 -3.71 1.74 -15.48
CA LEU A 186 -2.59 0.85 -15.24
C LEU A 186 -3.07 -0.43 -14.54
N LEU A 187 -2.67 -1.56 -15.06
CA LEU A 187 -2.97 -2.88 -14.53
C LEU A 187 -1.68 -3.65 -14.30
N LEU A 188 -1.43 -4.07 -13.08
CA LEU A 188 -0.38 -5.03 -12.78
C LEU A 188 -0.97 -6.44 -12.85
N VAL A 189 -0.41 -7.28 -13.66
CA VAL A 189 -0.84 -8.67 -13.86
C VAL A 189 0.21 -9.59 -13.30
N MET A 190 -0.19 -10.49 -12.43
CA MET A 190 0.60 -11.65 -12.05
C MET A 190 0.09 -12.82 -12.91
N PRO A 191 0.90 -13.35 -13.83
CA PRO A 191 0.50 -14.58 -14.52
C PRO A 191 0.26 -15.67 -13.50
N ALA A 192 -0.80 -16.46 -13.71
CA ALA A 192 -1.04 -17.64 -12.89
C ALA A 192 0.22 -18.50 -12.94
N VAL A 193 0.80 -18.80 -11.77
CA VAL A 193 1.84 -19.83 -11.71
C VAL A 193 1.15 -21.11 -12.11
N ALA A 194 1.49 -21.63 -13.28
CA ALA A 194 1.03 -22.96 -13.65
C ALA A 194 1.50 -23.89 -12.54
N ALA A 195 0.53 -24.51 -11.85
CA ALA A 195 0.83 -25.56 -10.90
C ALA A 195 1.55 -26.67 -11.68
N ALA A 196 2.85 -26.81 -11.41
CA ALA A 196 3.66 -27.90 -11.94
C ALA A 196 3.36 -29.17 -11.15
#